data_0ab4c8c5bf7041073178a1afdaa6ae47
#
_entry.id   0ab4c8c5bf7041073178a1afdaa6ae47
#
_cell.length_a   1.000
_cell.length_b   1.000
_cell.length_c   1.000
_cell.angle_alpha   90.00
_cell.angle_beta   90.00
_cell.angle_gamma   90.00
#
_symmetry.space_group_name_H-M   'P 1'
#
loop_
_entity.id
_entity.type
_entity.pdbx_description
1 polymer ?
#
loop_
_entity_poly.entity_id
_entity_poly.type
_entity_poly.pdbx_seq_one_letter_code
_entity_poly.pdbx_strand_id
1 'polypeptide(L)'
;MTPLRTLSLSALVLALAACQTAPSRAPAETPAPEPAPAAAGPAANDNMNAVAWVQTAEEYSLLTVQTFLAASKELDRALRTPGWDALVPSERANPPDGLPPAVIVDIDETVLDNSPYQARLVRDGGSYNEVTWDGWVREEEARPVPGALEFAKAAAERGVTIFYVSNRAAHLNDATVANLKAVGFPIQSDDQFLGLGFFVEGCEQHGSEKGCRRQHVGRTHRVLMQFGDQIGDMVSIEANTPAGRKQALQPYLAWFGERWFVLPNPTYGSWEPALFNNAWELPESERRQMKLDALHYAE
;
A
#
# COMPACT_ATOMS: atom_id res chain seq x y z
N MET A 1 86.76 57.76 72.21
CA MET A 1 88.17 57.49 71.90
C MET A 1 88.22 56.91 70.52
N THR A 2 88.76 57.67 69.68
CA THR A 2 89.51 57.45 68.44
C THR A 2 89.14 56.35 67.45
N PRO A 3 89.49 56.63 66.30
CA PRO A 3 88.73 56.45 65.02
C PRO A 3 89.37 55.39 64.12
N LEU A 4 88.86 55.12 63.03
CA LEU A 4 89.60 54.91 61.77
C LEU A 4 88.67 54.50 60.62
N ARG A 5 88.66 55.31 59.69
CA ARG A 5 89.16 55.37 58.27
C ARG A 5 88.53 54.38 57.32
N THR A 6 87.80 54.90 56.54
CA THR A 6 87.55 54.88 55.05
C THR A 6 88.50 54.01 54.25
N LEU A 7 87.93 53.25 53.37
CA LEU A 7 88.52 52.98 52.06
C LEU A 7 87.38 52.77 51.03
N SER A 8 87.37 53.65 50.05
CA SER A 8 86.51 53.63 48.87
C SER A 8 87.02 52.56 47.91
N LEU A 9 86.13 51.74 47.39
CA LEU A 9 86.47 50.91 46.26
C LEU A 9 85.34 51.11 45.19
N SER A 10 85.75 51.77 44.15
CA SER A 10 84.90 52.02 42.98
C SER A 10 84.75 50.71 42.18
N ALA A 11 83.59 50.18 42.14
CA ALA A 11 83.26 49.04 41.27
C ALA A 11 82.57 49.57 40.03
N LEU A 12 83.22 49.30 38.94
CA LEU A 12 82.77 49.63 37.56
C LEU A 12 81.65 48.58 37.21
N VAL A 13 80.42 49.07 37.06
CA VAL A 13 79.28 48.26 36.62
C VAL A 13 79.21 48.24 35.10
N LEU A 14 79.60 47.16 34.47
CA LEU A 14 79.30 46.87 33.06
C LEU A 14 77.81 46.57 32.91
N ALA A 15 77.08 47.42 32.23
CA ALA A 15 75.71 47.20 31.78
C ALA A 15 75.71 46.27 30.57
N LEU A 16 75.38 44.99 30.74
CA LEU A 16 75.05 44.10 29.66
C LEU A 16 73.59 44.32 29.22
N ALA A 17 73.43 44.97 28.05
CA ALA A 17 72.13 45.09 27.44
C ALA A 17 71.69 43.66 26.90
N ALA A 18 70.85 42.97 27.63
CA ALA A 18 70.21 41.75 27.15
C ALA A 18 69.03 42.23 26.24
N CYS A 19 69.17 42.01 24.92
CA CYS A 19 68.04 42.05 23.99
C CYS A 19 67.08 40.87 24.33
N GLN A 20 66.00 41.20 25.02
CA GLN A 20 64.85 40.22 25.12
C GLN A 20 64.10 40.24 23.81
N THR A 21 64.30 39.21 22.98
CA THR A 21 63.43 38.91 21.88
C THR A 21 62.11 38.46 22.48
N ALA A 22 61.06 39.28 22.33
CA ALA A 22 59.68 38.87 22.67
C ALA A 22 59.32 37.63 21.83
N PRO A 23 58.68 36.62 22.43
CA PRO A 23 58.21 35.48 21.66
C PRO A 23 57.14 35.96 20.66
N SER A 24 57.38 35.72 19.36
CA SER A 24 56.41 35.94 18.30
C SER A 24 55.20 35.04 18.61
N ARG A 25 54.09 35.69 18.96
CA ARG A 25 52.83 34.99 19.15
C ARG A 25 52.40 34.47 17.77
N ALA A 26 52.45 33.17 17.59
CA ALA A 26 51.90 32.53 16.39
C ALA A 26 50.47 33.02 16.17
N PRO A 27 50.06 33.29 14.92
CA PRO A 27 48.67 33.63 14.63
C PRO A 27 47.77 32.52 15.22
N ALA A 28 46.74 32.88 15.98
CA ALA A 28 45.74 31.94 16.44
C ALA A 28 45.14 31.30 15.20
N GLU A 29 45.33 29.98 15.01
CA GLU A 29 44.63 29.23 13.99
C GLU A 29 43.14 29.44 14.25
N THR A 30 42.47 30.06 13.27
CA THR A 30 41.00 30.09 13.25
C THR A 30 40.50 28.66 13.21
N PRO A 31 39.68 28.20 14.18
CA PRO A 31 39.14 26.85 14.12
C PRO A 31 38.50 26.64 12.76
N ALA A 32 38.84 25.52 12.11
CA ALA A 32 38.14 25.11 10.87
C ALA A 32 36.64 25.11 11.17
N PRO A 33 35.79 25.62 10.28
CA PRO A 33 34.35 25.57 10.47
C PRO A 33 33.94 24.11 10.71
N GLU A 34 33.22 23.89 11.80
CA GLU A 34 32.65 22.59 12.12
C GLU A 34 31.85 22.10 10.90
N PRO A 35 32.06 20.86 10.41
CA PRO A 35 31.35 20.39 9.24
C PRO A 35 29.85 20.50 9.50
N ALA A 36 29.14 21.19 8.60
CA ALA A 36 27.69 21.30 8.69
C ALA A 36 27.12 19.88 8.92
N PRO A 37 26.14 19.70 9.83
CA PRO A 37 25.53 18.41 10.03
C PRO A 37 25.09 17.86 8.67
N ALA A 38 25.50 16.63 8.35
CA ALA A 38 25.09 15.97 7.12
C ALA A 38 23.55 16.07 7.04
N ALA A 39 23.03 16.50 5.90
CA ALA A 39 21.60 16.58 5.69
C ALA A 39 20.99 15.25 6.14
N ALA A 40 20.06 15.31 7.08
CA ALA A 40 19.37 14.12 7.53
C ALA A 40 18.77 13.43 6.29
N GLY A 41 19.07 12.14 6.11
CA GLY A 41 18.45 11.35 5.05
C GLY A 41 16.92 11.38 5.17
N PRO A 42 16.20 10.86 4.16
CA PRO A 42 14.75 10.77 4.24
C PRO A 42 14.31 10.14 5.56
N ALA A 43 13.23 10.64 6.15
CA ALA A 43 12.66 10.05 7.35
C ALA A 43 12.31 8.57 7.12
N ALA A 44 12.44 7.74 8.14
CA ALA A 44 12.02 6.34 8.05
C ALA A 44 10.51 6.27 7.77
N ASN A 45 10.13 5.40 6.85
CA ASN A 45 8.74 5.15 6.48
C ASN A 45 8.46 3.65 6.57
N ASP A 46 7.48 3.27 7.37
CA ASP A 46 7.16 1.85 7.62
C ASP A 46 6.69 1.12 6.33
N ASN A 47 6.20 1.83 5.34
CA ASN A 47 5.70 1.26 4.08
C ASN A 47 6.77 1.14 2.98
N MET A 48 7.97 1.71 3.17
CA MET A 48 8.99 1.76 2.13
C MET A 48 9.38 0.37 1.59
N ASN A 49 9.61 -0.60 2.48
CA ASN A 49 9.98 -1.95 2.05
C ASN A 49 8.85 -2.67 1.32
N ALA A 50 7.60 -2.45 1.72
CA ALA A 50 6.43 -3.01 1.06
C ALA A 50 6.29 -2.45 -0.37
N VAL A 51 6.40 -1.13 -0.53
CA VAL A 51 6.35 -0.47 -1.85
C VAL A 51 7.52 -0.90 -2.73
N ALA A 52 8.74 -0.93 -2.20
CA ALA A 52 9.92 -1.40 -2.93
C ALA A 52 9.74 -2.86 -3.41
N TRP A 53 9.19 -3.74 -2.56
CA TRP A 53 8.92 -5.12 -2.92
C TRP A 53 7.89 -5.22 -4.04
N VAL A 54 6.79 -4.48 -3.98
CA VAL A 54 5.78 -4.46 -5.06
C VAL A 54 6.39 -3.98 -6.38
N GLN A 55 7.24 -2.96 -6.37
CA GLN A 55 7.77 -2.36 -7.59
C GLN A 55 9.00 -3.07 -8.18
N THR A 56 9.75 -3.83 -7.38
CA THR A 56 11.07 -4.31 -7.80
C THR A 56 11.30 -5.81 -7.61
N ALA A 57 10.47 -6.50 -6.82
CA ALA A 57 10.65 -7.93 -6.60
C ALA A 57 9.99 -8.76 -7.70
N GLU A 58 10.77 -9.62 -8.35
CA GLU A 58 10.23 -10.59 -9.32
C GLU A 58 9.20 -11.52 -8.66
N GLU A 59 9.34 -11.80 -7.38
CA GLU A 59 8.42 -12.61 -6.59
C GLU A 59 7.01 -12.02 -6.60
N TYR A 60 6.85 -10.67 -6.52
CA TYR A 60 5.56 -10.03 -6.65
C TYR A 60 4.93 -10.30 -8.01
N SER A 61 5.67 -10.04 -9.09
CA SER A 61 5.21 -10.27 -10.46
C SER A 61 4.86 -11.74 -10.70
N LEU A 62 5.69 -12.66 -10.22
CA LEU A 62 5.45 -14.09 -10.36
C LEU A 62 4.24 -14.58 -9.56
N LEU A 63 4.00 -14.06 -8.36
CA LEU A 63 2.82 -14.40 -7.55
C LEU A 63 1.52 -13.94 -8.23
N THR A 64 1.50 -12.72 -8.77
CA THR A 64 0.32 -12.20 -9.47
C THR A 64 0.05 -12.99 -10.75
N VAL A 65 1.07 -13.21 -11.59
CA VAL A 65 0.98 -14.04 -12.81
C VAL A 65 0.51 -15.45 -12.47
N GLN A 66 1.08 -16.08 -11.42
CA GLN A 66 0.69 -17.42 -10.98
C GLN A 66 -0.78 -17.47 -10.57
N THR A 67 -1.28 -16.45 -9.88
CA THR A 67 -2.69 -16.35 -9.46
C THR A 67 -3.62 -16.30 -10.68
N PHE A 68 -3.34 -15.45 -11.66
CA PHE A 68 -4.16 -15.36 -12.88
C PHE A 68 -4.03 -16.59 -13.79
N LEU A 69 -2.86 -17.23 -13.85
CA LEU A 69 -2.68 -18.50 -14.56
C LEU A 69 -3.47 -19.66 -13.90
N ALA A 70 -3.51 -19.70 -12.56
CA ALA A 70 -4.34 -20.68 -11.84
C ALA A 70 -5.83 -20.47 -12.16
N ALA A 71 -6.29 -19.23 -12.11
CA ALA A 71 -7.65 -18.87 -12.48
C ALA A 71 -7.99 -19.26 -13.94
N SER A 72 -7.08 -18.98 -14.87
CA SER A 72 -7.27 -19.35 -16.29
C SER A 72 -7.45 -20.84 -16.49
N LYS A 73 -6.75 -21.68 -15.72
CA LYS A 73 -6.90 -23.15 -15.76
C LYS A 73 -8.24 -23.61 -15.20
N GLU A 74 -8.77 -22.93 -14.19
CA GLU A 74 -10.04 -23.25 -13.56
C GLU A 74 -11.25 -22.72 -14.38
N LEU A 75 -11.08 -21.71 -15.21
CA LEU A 75 -12.17 -21.03 -15.90
C LEU A 75 -13.00 -21.97 -16.77
N ASP A 76 -12.36 -22.87 -17.52
CA ASP A 76 -13.06 -23.85 -18.35
C ASP A 76 -13.87 -24.86 -17.52
N ARG A 77 -13.36 -25.22 -16.34
CA ARG A 77 -14.10 -26.08 -15.38
C ARG A 77 -15.30 -25.35 -14.82
N ALA A 78 -15.11 -24.11 -14.39
CA ALA A 78 -16.16 -23.24 -13.86
C ALA A 78 -17.31 -23.02 -14.88
N LEU A 79 -16.96 -22.80 -16.15
CA LEU A 79 -17.94 -22.64 -17.23
C LEU A 79 -18.80 -23.88 -17.44
N ARG A 80 -18.21 -25.08 -17.40
CA ARG A 80 -18.88 -26.35 -17.67
C ARG A 80 -19.58 -26.99 -16.48
N THR A 81 -19.26 -26.57 -15.24
CA THR A 81 -19.84 -27.20 -14.05
C THR A 81 -21.19 -26.59 -13.72
N PRO A 82 -22.30 -27.35 -13.77
CA PRO A 82 -23.62 -26.87 -13.36
C PRO A 82 -23.59 -26.41 -11.88
N GLY A 83 -24.34 -25.36 -11.56
CA GLY A 83 -24.42 -24.83 -10.19
C GLY A 83 -23.13 -24.20 -9.65
N TRP A 84 -22.08 -24.08 -10.49
CA TRP A 84 -20.87 -23.35 -10.07
C TRP A 84 -21.19 -21.89 -9.83
N ASP A 85 -20.86 -21.40 -8.64
CA ASP A 85 -21.03 -20.01 -8.24
C ASP A 85 -19.96 -19.61 -7.22
N ALA A 86 -19.42 -18.42 -7.37
CA ALA A 86 -18.40 -17.84 -6.48
C ALA A 86 -18.98 -16.84 -5.47
N LEU A 87 -20.28 -16.52 -5.54
CA LEU A 87 -20.93 -15.70 -4.51
C LEU A 87 -21.24 -16.54 -3.28
N VAL A 88 -21.05 -15.93 -2.12
CA VAL A 88 -21.53 -16.54 -0.86
C VAL A 88 -23.05 -16.67 -0.89
N PRO A 89 -23.62 -17.71 -0.26
CA PRO A 89 -25.08 -17.96 -0.32
C PRO A 89 -25.94 -16.78 0.11
N SER A 90 -25.49 -15.98 1.08
CA SER A 90 -26.21 -14.79 1.56
C SER A 90 -26.27 -13.64 0.53
N GLU A 91 -25.39 -13.64 -0.46
CA GLU A 91 -25.38 -12.64 -1.53
C GLU A 91 -26.10 -13.14 -2.81
N ARG A 92 -26.51 -14.38 -2.85
CA ARG A 92 -27.22 -14.99 -3.99
C ARG A 92 -28.73 -14.87 -3.80
N ALA A 93 -29.34 -13.90 -4.50
CA ALA A 93 -30.78 -13.64 -4.41
C ALA A 93 -31.64 -14.60 -5.27
N ASN A 94 -31.06 -15.21 -6.31
CA ASN A 94 -31.74 -16.10 -7.28
C ASN A 94 -30.80 -17.20 -7.76
N PRO A 95 -31.32 -18.34 -8.23
CA PRO A 95 -30.47 -19.44 -8.74
C PRO A 95 -29.52 -18.96 -9.84
N PRO A 96 -28.27 -19.44 -9.86
CA PRO A 96 -27.29 -19.04 -10.88
C PRO A 96 -27.47 -19.73 -12.23
N ASP A 97 -28.24 -20.83 -12.27
CA ASP A 97 -28.40 -21.66 -13.47
C ASP A 97 -29.11 -20.90 -14.60
N GLY A 98 -28.54 -20.99 -15.79
CA GLY A 98 -29.07 -20.32 -16.98
C GLY A 98 -28.68 -18.84 -17.10
N LEU A 99 -28.05 -18.24 -16.08
CA LEU A 99 -27.51 -16.88 -16.15
C LEU A 99 -26.21 -16.85 -16.96
N PRO A 100 -25.95 -15.75 -17.70
CA PRO A 100 -24.68 -15.57 -18.39
C PRO A 100 -23.50 -15.54 -17.38
N PRO A 101 -22.33 -16.07 -17.78
CA PRO A 101 -21.18 -16.13 -16.89
C PRO A 101 -20.52 -14.76 -16.69
N ALA A 102 -20.05 -14.50 -15.45
CA ALA A 102 -19.27 -13.33 -15.12
C ALA A 102 -18.13 -13.64 -14.15
N VAL A 103 -17.16 -12.75 -14.11
CA VAL A 103 -16.11 -12.67 -13.11
C VAL A 103 -16.19 -11.30 -12.44
N ILE A 104 -16.01 -11.23 -11.13
CA ILE A 104 -15.89 -10.00 -10.39
C ILE A 104 -14.41 -9.78 -10.07
N VAL A 105 -13.90 -8.59 -10.39
CA VAL A 105 -12.53 -8.18 -10.04
C VAL A 105 -12.58 -6.87 -9.26
N ASP A 106 -11.78 -6.75 -8.21
CA ASP A 106 -11.42 -5.45 -7.66
C ASP A 106 -10.48 -4.72 -8.62
N ILE A 107 -10.22 -3.43 -8.39
CA ILE A 107 -9.36 -2.62 -9.25
C ILE A 107 -7.98 -2.40 -8.63
N ASP A 108 -7.94 -1.78 -7.44
CA ASP A 108 -6.71 -1.27 -6.85
C ASP A 108 -5.84 -2.43 -6.31
N GLU A 109 -4.61 -2.55 -6.78
CA GLU A 109 -3.68 -3.66 -6.49
C GLU A 109 -4.19 -5.05 -6.87
N THR A 110 -5.27 -5.07 -7.66
CA THR A 110 -5.86 -6.30 -8.22
C THR A 110 -5.71 -6.34 -9.73
N VAL A 111 -6.22 -5.33 -10.45
CA VAL A 111 -6.06 -5.21 -11.90
C VAL A 111 -5.24 -3.99 -12.30
N LEU A 112 -5.23 -2.93 -11.50
CA LEU A 112 -4.40 -1.73 -11.67
C LEU A 112 -3.40 -1.59 -10.52
N ASP A 113 -2.14 -1.32 -10.87
CA ASP A 113 -1.02 -1.08 -9.95
C ASP A 113 -0.95 0.40 -9.56
N ASN A 114 -1.22 0.70 -8.30
CA ASN A 114 -1.11 2.04 -7.72
C ASN A 114 0.16 2.22 -6.87
N SER A 115 1.12 1.32 -6.97
CA SER A 115 2.39 1.45 -6.25
C SER A 115 3.14 2.76 -6.57
N PRO A 116 3.00 3.41 -7.77
CA PRO A 116 3.56 4.73 -7.99
C PRO A 116 2.99 5.81 -7.06
N TYR A 117 1.70 5.76 -6.73
CA TYR A 117 1.10 6.65 -5.73
C TYR A 117 1.66 6.36 -4.33
N GLN A 118 1.77 5.09 -3.94
CA GLN A 118 2.37 4.69 -2.66
C GLN A 118 3.84 5.15 -2.57
N ALA A 119 4.60 5.08 -3.66
CA ALA A 119 5.97 5.59 -3.72
C ALA A 119 6.05 7.12 -3.53
N ARG A 120 5.06 7.88 -4.05
CA ARG A 120 4.95 9.33 -3.77
C ARG A 120 4.75 9.58 -2.28
N LEU A 121 3.85 8.83 -1.62
CA LEU A 121 3.62 8.96 -0.17
C LEU A 121 4.89 8.67 0.63
N VAL A 122 5.65 7.64 0.28
CA VAL A 122 6.93 7.31 0.92
C VAL A 122 7.95 8.43 0.73
N ARG A 123 8.12 8.92 -0.51
CA ARG A 123 9.08 9.98 -0.85
C ARG A 123 8.78 11.29 -0.11
N ASP A 124 7.51 11.65 -0.04
CA ASP A 124 7.05 12.94 0.48
C ASP A 124 6.77 12.89 1.99
N GLY A 125 6.94 11.72 2.63
CA GLY A 125 6.65 11.51 4.05
C GLY A 125 5.17 11.70 4.39
N GLY A 126 4.29 11.46 3.41
CA GLY A 126 2.86 11.63 3.52
C GLY A 126 2.12 10.35 3.88
N SER A 127 0.83 10.50 4.13
CA SER A 127 -0.13 9.41 4.27
C SER A 127 -1.25 9.58 3.24
N TYR A 128 -2.03 8.52 3.03
CA TYR A 128 -3.20 8.58 2.17
C TYR A 128 -4.12 9.75 2.54
N ASN A 129 -4.57 10.47 1.53
CA ASN A 129 -5.67 11.43 1.64
C ASN A 129 -6.42 11.50 0.30
N GLU A 130 -7.69 11.83 0.37
CA GLU A 130 -8.58 11.82 -0.80
C GLU A 130 -8.12 12.77 -1.91
N VAL A 131 -7.55 13.93 -1.58
CA VAL A 131 -7.13 14.93 -2.57
C VAL A 131 -5.97 14.44 -3.43
N THR A 132 -4.94 13.87 -2.81
CA THR A 132 -3.78 13.33 -3.55
C THR A 132 -4.13 12.04 -4.26
N TRP A 133 -5.03 11.22 -3.70
CA TRP A 133 -5.57 10.04 -4.35
C TRP A 133 -6.36 10.39 -5.60
N ASP A 134 -7.29 11.34 -5.51
CA ASP A 134 -8.05 11.85 -6.64
C ASP A 134 -7.13 12.37 -7.77
N GLY A 135 -6.07 13.07 -7.38
CA GLY A 135 -5.03 13.53 -8.33
C GLY A 135 -4.43 12.36 -9.10
N TRP A 136 -3.98 11.32 -8.38
CA TRP A 136 -3.41 10.11 -8.99
C TRP A 136 -4.39 9.39 -9.93
N VAL A 137 -5.63 9.18 -9.49
CA VAL A 137 -6.62 8.50 -10.34
C VAL A 137 -6.91 9.26 -11.63
N ARG A 138 -6.94 10.60 -11.57
CA ARG A 138 -7.14 11.46 -12.75
C ARG A 138 -5.93 11.56 -13.67
N GLU A 139 -4.76 11.12 -13.26
CA GLU A 139 -3.61 10.97 -14.16
C GLU A 139 -3.82 9.81 -15.15
N GLU A 140 -4.68 8.82 -14.82
CA GLU A 140 -5.01 7.66 -15.65
C GLU A 140 -3.77 6.83 -16.07
N GLU A 141 -2.70 6.86 -15.25
CA GLU A 141 -1.41 6.26 -15.55
C GLU A 141 -1.17 4.90 -14.88
N ALA A 142 -2.13 4.40 -14.11
CA ALA A 142 -2.00 3.10 -13.45
C ALA A 142 -1.88 1.99 -14.50
N ARG A 143 -0.86 1.12 -14.31
CA ARG A 143 -0.56 0.01 -15.21
C ARG A 143 -1.30 -1.26 -14.80
N PRO A 144 -1.49 -2.22 -15.71
CA PRO A 144 -2.03 -3.52 -15.33
C PRO A 144 -1.13 -4.24 -14.32
N VAL A 145 -1.74 -4.83 -13.29
CA VAL A 145 -1.07 -5.83 -12.45
C VAL A 145 -0.67 -7.01 -13.34
N PRO A 146 0.55 -7.56 -13.21
CA PRO A 146 1.03 -8.63 -14.09
C PRO A 146 0.08 -9.84 -14.13
N GLY A 147 -0.32 -10.24 -15.33
CA GLY A 147 -1.23 -11.36 -15.59
C GLY A 147 -2.72 -11.00 -15.62
N ALA A 148 -3.12 -9.84 -15.06
CA ALA A 148 -4.52 -9.44 -14.96
C ALA A 148 -5.16 -9.17 -16.33
N LEU A 149 -4.46 -8.45 -17.19
CA LEU A 149 -4.95 -8.08 -18.52
C LEU A 149 -5.15 -9.30 -19.43
N GLU A 150 -4.17 -10.20 -19.42
CA GLU A 150 -4.20 -11.45 -20.20
C GLU A 150 -5.37 -12.32 -19.74
N PHE A 151 -5.58 -12.47 -18.44
CA PHE A 151 -6.71 -13.20 -17.89
C PHE A 151 -8.05 -12.58 -18.32
N ALA A 152 -8.20 -11.25 -18.15
CA ALA A 152 -9.45 -10.56 -18.46
C ALA A 152 -9.82 -10.68 -19.94
N LYS A 153 -8.85 -10.53 -20.85
CA LYS A 153 -9.04 -10.73 -22.28
C LYS A 153 -9.44 -12.17 -22.62
N ALA A 154 -8.70 -13.14 -22.08
CA ALA A 154 -9.00 -14.56 -22.32
C ALA A 154 -10.37 -14.98 -21.77
N ALA A 155 -10.83 -14.41 -20.66
CA ALA A 155 -12.16 -14.63 -20.12
C ALA A 155 -13.25 -13.99 -21.02
N ALA A 156 -13.04 -12.76 -21.46
CA ALA A 156 -13.97 -12.06 -22.37
C ALA A 156 -14.11 -12.79 -23.72
N GLU A 157 -13.03 -13.32 -24.29
CA GLU A 157 -13.05 -14.14 -25.51
C GLU A 157 -13.87 -15.43 -25.34
N ARG A 158 -14.03 -15.93 -24.12
CA ARG A 158 -14.90 -17.07 -23.77
C ARG A 158 -16.33 -16.68 -23.43
N GLY A 159 -16.72 -15.43 -23.68
CA GLY A 159 -18.05 -14.91 -23.41
C GLY A 159 -18.32 -14.65 -21.91
N VAL A 160 -17.27 -14.51 -21.09
CA VAL A 160 -17.40 -14.16 -19.67
C VAL A 160 -17.36 -12.64 -19.51
N THR A 161 -18.37 -12.07 -18.86
CA THR A 161 -18.42 -10.64 -18.55
C THR A 161 -17.52 -10.35 -17.37
N ILE A 162 -16.69 -9.28 -17.48
CA ILE A 162 -15.86 -8.81 -16.36
C ILE A 162 -16.56 -7.66 -15.67
N PHE A 163 -16.85 -7.78 -14.39
CA PHE A 163 -17.34 -6.70 -13.55
C PHE A 163 -16.23 -6.16 -12.66
N TYR A 164 -16.03 -4.86 -12.69
CA TYR A 164 -15.04 -4.12 -11.91
C TYR A 164 -15.72 -3.51 -10.69
N VAL A 165 -15.47 -4.07 -9.49
CA VAL A 165 -16.12 -3.66 -8.24
C VAL A 165 -15.11 -2.98 -7.34
N SER A 166 -15.10 -1.65 -7.32
CA SER A 166 -14.07 -0.86 -6.66
C SER A 166 -14.62 0.06 -5.58
N ASN A 167 -13.79 0.37 -4.58
CA ASN A 167 -14.06 1.40 -3.58
C ASN A 167 -13.58 2.81 -3.99
N ARG A 168 -13.19 3.01 -5.25
CA ARG A 168 -12.99 4.35 -5.80
C ARG A 168 -14.29 5.14 -5.74
N ALA A 169 -14.21 6.39 -5.28
CA ALA A 169 -15.39 7.25 -5.13
C ALA A 169 -16.08 7.52 -6.47
N ALA A 170 -17.40 7.70 -6.47
CA ALA A 170 -18.21 7.84 -7.68
C ALA A 170 -17.75 8.97 -8.63
N HIS A 171 -17.18 10.06 -8.10
CA HIS A 171 -16.67 11.16 -8.94
C HIS A 171 -15.38 10.83 -9.70
N LEU A 172 -14.81 9.63 -9.47
CA LEU A 172 -13.62 9.10 -10.16
C LEU A 172 -13.99 8.02 -11.20
N ASN A 173 -15.27 7.72 -11.39
CA ASN A 173 -15.72 6.66 -12.28
C ASN A 173 -15.18 6.85 -13.70
N ASP A 174 -15.34 8.04 -14.28
CA ASP A 174 -14.94 8.33 -15.66
C ASP A 174 -13.43 8.12 -15.86
N ALA A 175 -12.59 8.67 -14.97
CA ALA A 175 -11.15 8.52 -15.03
C ALA A 175 -10.73 7.06 -14.84
N THR A 176 -11.41 6.33 -13.94
CA THR A 176 -11.13 4.91 -13.70
C THR A 176 -11.42 4.07 -14.94
N VAL A 177 -12.60 4.26 -15.55
CA VAL A 177 -13.01 3.56 -16.79
C VAL A 177 -12.10 3.94 -17.95
N ALA A 178 -11.70 5.23 -18.05
CA ALA A 178 -10.76 5.69 -19.07
C ALA A 178 -9.40 4.98 -18.93
N ASN A 179 -8.84 4.91 -17.72
CA ASN A 179 -7.57 4.21 -17.47
C ASN A 179 -7.67 2.71 -17.82
N LEU A 180 -8.72 2.01 -17.36
CA LEU A 180 -8.93 0.59 -17.69
C LEU A 180 -9.01 0.36 -19.19
N LYS A 181 -9.78 1.18 -19.94
CA LYS A 181 -9.89 1.10 -21.39
C LYS A 181 -8.55 1.41 -22.08
N ALA A 182 -7.83 2.44 -21.63
CA ALA A 182 -6.55 2.84 -22.19
C ALA A 182 -5.49 1.73 -22.13
N VAL A 183 -5.44 0.98 -21.01
CA VAL A 183 -4.51 -0.16 -20.86
C VAL A 183 -5.07 -1.47 -21.44
N GLY A 184 -6.31 -1.46 -21.98
CA GLY A 184 -6.87 -2.53 -22.79
C GLY A 184 -7.74 -3.55 -22.07
N PHE A 185 -8.21 -3.27 -20.86
CA PHE A 185 -9.19 -4.14 -20.18
C PHE A 185 -10.53 -4.15 -20.92
N PRO A 186 -11.21 -5.31 -20.98
CA PRO A 186 -12.50 -5.42 -21.69
C PRO A 186 -13.61 -4.77 -20.87
N ILE A 187 -14.11 -3.63 -21.35
CA ILE A 187 -15.29 -2.94 -20.86
C ILE A 187 -16.20 -2.66 -22.05
N GLN A 188 -17.32 -3.37 -22.14
CA GLN A 188 -18.30 -3.25 -23.23
C GLN A 188 -19.41 -2.23 -22.91
N SER A 189 -19.71 -2.07 -21.61
CA SER A 189 -20.72 -1.15 -21.08
C SER A 189 -20.23 -0.57 -19.76
N ASP A 190 -20.60 0.67 -19.47
CA ASP A 190 -20.27 1.32 -18.20
C ASP A 190 -20.95 0.62 -16.99
N ASP A 191 -22.00 -0.18 -17.21
CA ASP A 191 -22.63 -1.02 -16.20
C ASP A 191 -21.70 -2.11 -15.62
N GLN A 192 -20.58 -2.37 -16.28
CA GLN A 192 -19.56 -3.31 -15.78
C GLN A 192 -18.68 -2.69 -14.69
N PHE A 193 -18.75 -1.39 -14.46
CA PHE A 193 -18.02 -0.70 -13.39
C PHE A 193 -18.97 -0.34 -12.24
N LEU A 194 -18.68 -0.83 -11.04
CA LEU A 194 -19.48 -0.63 -9.83
C LEU A 194 -18.60 0.02 -8.74
N GLY A 195 -18.58 1.35 -8.73
CA GLY A 195 -17.81 2.17 -7.79
C GLY A 195 -18.44 2.25 -6.39
N LEU A 196 -17.73 2.87 -5.46
CA LEU A 196 -18.25 3.19 -4.13
C LEU A 196 -19.46 4.14 -4.27
N GLY A 197 -20.55 3.81 -3.58
CA GLY A 197 -21.81 4.57 -3.66
C GLY A 197 -22.76 4.12 -4.78
N PHE A 198 -22.40 3.08 -5.53
CA PHE A 198 -23.33 2.47 -6.48
C PHE A 198 -24.55 1.94 -5.73
N PHE A 199 -25.74 2.47 -6.06
CA PHE A 199 -26.99 2.13 -5.40
C PHE A 199 -27.52 0.77 -5.88
N VAL A 200 -27.83 -0.10 -4.92
CA VAL A 200 -28.45 -1.41 -5.19
C VAL A 200 -29.80 -1.48 -4.47
N GLU A 201 -30.87 -1.51 -5.22
CA GLU A 201 -32.23 -1.58 -4.67
C GLU A 201 -32.39 -2.85 -3.81
N GLY A 202 -32.94 -2.65 -2.59
CA GLY A 202 -33.20 -3.73 -1.63
C GLY A 202 -31.94 -4.30 -0.96
N CYS A 203 -30.81 -3.57 -1.03
CA CYS A 203 -29.59 -3.91 -0.29
C CYS A 203 -29.08 -2.67 0.46
N GLU A 204 -28.90 -2.79 1.76
CA GLU A 204 -28.31 -1.73 2.58
C GLU A 204 -26.77 -1.87 2.56
N GLN A 205 -26.10 -0.87 1.99
CA GLN A 205 -24.65 -0.84 1.93
C GLN A 205 -24.10 -0.16 3.19
N HIS A 206 -23.16 -0.83 3.87
CA HIS A 206 -22.43 -0.30 5.02
C HIS A 206 -21.02 0.12 4.62
N GLY A 207 -20.73 1.42 4.70
CA GLY A 207 -19.39 1.95 4.40
C GLY A 207 -18.87 1.53 3.01
N SER A 208 -17.69 0.94 2.99
CA SER A 208 -17.02 0.47 1.76
C SER A 208 -17.27 -1.00 1.43
N GLU A 209 -18.16 -1.68 2.17
CA GLU A 209 -18.51 -3.09 1.92
C GLU A 209 -18.96 -3.30 0.46
N LYS A 210 -18.50 -4.40 -0.16
CA LYS A 210 -18.80 -4.72 -1.55
C LYS A 210 -19.99 -5.68 -1.74
N GLY A 211 -20.57 -6.18 -0.65
CA GLY A 211 -21.62 -7.20 -0.67
C GLY A 211 -22.82 -6.86 -1.56
N CYS A 212 -23.37 -5.64 -1.45
CA CYS A 212 -24.48 -5.20 -2.29
C CYS A 212 -24.13 -5.18 -3.78
N ARG A 213 -22.92 -4.73 -4.14
CA ARG A 213 -22.46 -4.69 -5.53
C ARG A 213 -22.23 -6.10 -6.09
N ARG A 214 -21.69 -7.03 -5.29
CA ARG A 214 -21.62 -8.46 -5.66
C ARG A 214 -23.00 -9.07 -5.85
N GLN A 215 -23.93 -8.79 -4.92
CA GLN A 215 -25.32 -9.21 -5.05
C GLN A 215 -25.97 -8.66 -6.33
N HIS A 216 -25.71 -7.41 -6.68
CA HIS A 216 -26.22 -6.80 -7.93
C HIS A 216 -25.77 -7.60 -9.17
N VAL A 217 -24.47 -7.90 -9.27
CA VAL A 217 -23.95 -8.76 -10.35
C VAL A 217 -24.65 -10.13 -10.33
N GLY A 218 -24.82 -10.69 -9.15
CA GLY A 218 -25.46 -11.99 -8.97
C GLY A 218 -26.92 -12.07 -9.42
N ARG A 219 -27.65 -10.95 -9.48
CA ARG A 219 -29.05 -10.94 -9.95
C ARG A 219 -29.16 -11.24 -11.45
N THR A 220 -28.14 -10.92 -12.20
CA THR A 220 -28.14 -11.03 -13.67
C THR A 220 -27.10 -11.98 -14.23
N HIS A 221 -26.10 -12.37 -13.44
CA HIS A 221 -24.99 -13.20 -13.88
C HIS A 221 -24.68 -14.34 -12.89
N ARG A 222 -24.19 -15.45 -13.44
CA ARG A 222 -23.54 -16.49 -12.69
C ARG A 222 -22.07 -16.11 -12.46
N VAL A 223 -21.69 -15.81 -11.24
CA VAL A 223 -20.33 -15.39 -10.90
C VAL A 223 -19.42 -16.63 -10.81
N LEU A 224 -18.48 -16.75 -11.74
CA LEU A 224 -17.56 -17.87 -11.79
C LEU A 224 -16.39 -17.73 -10.82
N MET A 225 -15.86 -16.51 -10.71
CA MET A 225 -14.67 -16.22 -9.91
C MET A 225 -14.74 -14.80 -9.34
N GLN A 226 -14.02 -14.60 -8.24
CA GLN A 226 -13.79 -13.29 -7.64
C GLN A 226 -12.30 -13.08 -7.40
N PHE A 227 -11.82 -11.86 -7.67
CA PHE A 227 -10.42 -11.46 -7.48
C PHE A 227 -10.36 -10.19 -6.63
N GLY A 228 -9.40 -10.13 -5.74
CA GLY A 228 -9.12 -8.96 -4.93
C GLY A 228 -7.82 -9.10 -4.16
N ASP A 229 -7.28 -7.99 -3.71
CA ASP A 229 -6.14 -7.93 -2.79
C ASP A 229 -6.59 -7.99 -1.32
N GLN A 230 -7.90 -7.80 -1.09
CA GLN A 230 -8.52 -7.83 0.23
C GLN A 230 -9.56 -8.93 0.33
N ILE A 231 -9.68 -9.58 1.49
CA ILE A 231 -10.72 -10.60 1.71
C ILE A 231 -12.13 -10.02 1.65
N GLY A 232 -12.29 -8.72 1.92
CA GLY A 232 -13.54 -7.97 1.76
C GLY A 232 -14.05 -7.90 0.31
N ASP A 233 -13.20 -8.20 -0.67
CA ASP A 233 -13.60 -8.28 -2.08
C ASP A 233 -14.46 -9.51 -2.38
N MET A 234 -14.33 -10.57 -1.57
CA MET A 234 -15.03 -11.84 -1.76
C MET A 234 -16.16 -12.07 -0.76
N VAL A 235 -16.02 -11.55 0.47
CA VAL A 235 -16.98 -11.78 1.56
C VAL A 235 -17.04 -10.56 2.47
N SER A 236 -18.21 -10.23 3.02
CA SER A 236 -18.36 -9.17 4.01
C SER A 236 -17.69 -9.52 5.33
N ILE A 237 -17.03 -8.54 5.95
CA ILE A 237 -16.29 -8.68 7.21
C ILE A 237 -17.03 -7.95 8.32
N GLU A 238 -17.85 -8.66 9.08
CA GLU A 238 -18.64 -8.08 10.17
C GLU A 238 -17.77 -7.53 11.31
N ALA A 239 -16.66 -8.21 11.60
CA ALA A 239 -15.71 -7.78 12.63
C ALA A 239 -14.29 -7.73 12.02
N ASN A 240 -13.80 -6.53 11.74
CA ASN A 240 -12.45 -6.36 11.20
C ASN A 240 -11.40 -6.44 12.32
N THR A 241 -11.22 -7.64 12.85
CA THR A 241 -10.15 -8.05 13.75
C THR A 241 -9.44 -9.27 13.16
N PRO A 242 -8.20 -9.61 13.56
CA PRO A 242 -7.53 -10.81 13.07
C PRO A 242 -8.36 -12.08 13.24
N ALA A 243 -9.07 -12.23 14.36
CA ALA A 243 -9.94 -13.36 14.63
C ALA A 243 -11.21 -13.33 13.77
N GLY A 244 -11.88 -12.17 13.65
CA GLY A 244 -13.10 -12.00 12.85
C GLY A 244 -12.85 -12.24 11.36
N ARG A 245 -11.73 -11.73 10.84
CA ARG A 245 -11.28 -11.99 9.45
C ARG A 245 -11.08 -13.49 9.19
N LYS A 246 -10.40 -14.19 10.12
CA LYS A 246 -10.24 -15.64 10.05
C LYS A 246 -11.57 -16.37 10.10
N GLN A 247 -12.48 -15.96 10.98
CA GLN A 247 -13.81 -16.57 11.12
C GLN A 247 -14.65 -16.41 9.85
N ALA A 248 -14.66 -15.24 9.22
CA ALA A 248 -15.38 -14.97 7.98
C ALA A 248 -14.97 -15.90 6.83
N LEU A 249 -13.70 -16.31 6.79
CA LEU A 249 -13.15 -17.15 5.74
C LEU A 249 -13.34 -18.65 5.98
N GLN A 250 -13.58 -19.10 7.22
CA GLN A 250 -13.63 -20.53 7.58
C GLN A 250 -14.55 -21.36 6.68
N PRO A 251 -15.77 -20.93 6.31
CA PRO A 251 -16.65 -21.73 5.45
C PRO A 251 -16.16 -21.85 4.01
N TYR A 252 -15.22 -21.00 3.59
CA TYR A 252 -14.84 -20.78 2.20
C TYR A 252 -13.38 -21.11 1.89
N LEU A 253 -12.62 -21.66 2.83
CA LEU A 253 -11.19 -21.94 2.63
C LEU A 253 -10.91 -22.80 1.37
N ALA A 254 -11.80 -23.74 1.04
CA ALA A 254 -11.68 -24.55 -0.16
C ALA A 254 -11.95 -23.78 -1.47
N TRP A 255 -12.46 -22.56 -1.40
CA TRP A 255 -12.73 -21.73 -2.57
C TRP A 255 -11.50 -20.96 -3.05
N PHE A 256 -10.48 -20.80 -2.20
CA PHE A 256 -9.24 -20.15 -2.60
C PHE A 256 -8.46 -20.99 -3.60
N GLY A 257 -8.07 -20.35 -4.71
CA GLY A 257 -7.44 -21.03 -5.85
C GLY A 257 -8.40 -21.78 -6.77
N GLU A 258 -9.72 -21.78 -6.47
CA GLU A 258 -10.77 -22.38 -7.28
C GLU A 258 -11.78 -21.32 -7.76
N ARG A 259 -12.37 -20.59 -6.84
CA ARG A 259 -13.41 -19.57 -7.07
C ARG A 259 -12.94 -18.17 -6.65
N TRP A 260 -12.08 -18.10 -5.65
CA TRP A 260 -11.54 -16.87 -5.07
C TRP A 260 -10.04 -16.83 -5.23
N PHE A 261 -9.54 -15.71 -5.75
CA PHE A 261 -8.14 -15.49 -6.05
C PHE A 261 -7.65 -14.20 -5.39
N VAL A 262 -6.70 -14.36 -4.47
CA VAL A 262 -6.16 -13.22 -3.69
C VAL A 262 -4.84 -12.77 -4.31
N LEU A 263 -4.71 -11.46 -4.53
CA LEU A 263 -3.48 -10.82 -4.96
C LEU A 263 -2.70 -10.31 -3.75
N PRO A 264 -1.37 -10.33 -3.77
CA PRO A 264 -0.57 -9.83 -2.65
C PRO A 264 -0.59 -8.29 -2.62
N ASN A 265 -1.01 -7.70 -1.49
CA ASN A 265 -0.84 -6.29 -1.20
C ASN A 265 -0.26 -6.07 0.21
N PRO A 266 1.05 -5.83 0.34
CA PRO A 266 1.68 -5.53 1.61
C PRO A 266 1.66 -4.03 1.96
N THR A 267 1.18 -3.15 1.06
CA THR A 267 1.32 -1.71 1.20
C THR A 267 0.21 -1.07 2.03
N TYR A 268 -1.02 -1.57 1.89
CA TYR A 268 -2.20 -1.14 2.64
C TYR A 268 -3.32 -2.18 2.56
N GLY A 269 -4.36 -1.99 3.33
CA GLY A 269 -5.55 -2.82 3.26
C GLY A 269 -6.26 -2.95 4.60
N SER A 270 -7.42 -3.57 4.62
CA SER A 270 -8.21 -3.77 5.84
C SER A 270 -7.54 -4.68 6.88
N TRP A 271 -6.47 -5.38 6.51
CA TRP A 271 -5.64 -6.16 7.43
C TRP A 271 -4.88 -5.26 8.43
N GLU A 272 -4.47 -4.07 8.01
CA GLU A 272 -3.72 -3.14 8.85
C GLU A 272 -4.57 -2.59 10.01
N PRO A 273 -5.74 -1.94 9.76
CA PRO A 273 -6.58 -1.43 10.85
C PRO A 273 -7.15 -2.54 11.74
N ALA A 274 -7.21 -3.77 11.28
CA ALA A 274 -7.55 -4.91 12.13
C ALA A 274 -6.60 -5.09 13.32
N LEU A 275 -5.35 -4.64 13.20
CA LEU A 275 -4.31 -4.72 14.25
C LEU A 275 -4.49 -3.67 15.35
N PHE A 276 -5.19 -2.57 15.07
CA PHE A 276 -5.47 -1.50 16.01
C PHE A 276 -6.98 -1.23 16.17
N ASN A 277 -7.79 -2.29 16.05
CA ASN A 277 -9.26 -2.27 16.27
C ASN A 277 -10.00 -1.21 15.42
N ASN A 278 -9.47 -0.87 14.24
CA ASN A 278 -9.99 0.17 13.33
C ASN A 278 -10.03 1.60 13.93
N ALA A 279 -9.28 1.84 15.00
CA ALA A 279 -9.25 3.11 15.75
C ALA A 279 -8.36 4.14 15.02
N TRP A 280 -8.84 4.64 13.89
CA TRP A 280 -8.12 5.63 13.07
C TRP A 280 -7.97 6.99 13.75
N GLU A 281 -8.82 7.28 14.77
CA GLU A 281 -8.77 8.48 15.60
C GLU A 281 -7.57 8.51 16.56
N LEU A 282 -6.93 7.38 16.82
CA LEU A 282 -5.74 7.30 17.66
C LEU A 282 -4.53 7.96 16.97
N PRO A 283 -3.62 8.57 17.75
CA PRO A 283 -2.35 9.04 17.23
C PRO A 283 -1.58 7.95 16.47
N GLU A 284 -0.86 8.34 15.43
CA GLU A 284 -0.07 7.40 14.62
C GLU A 284 0.91 6.57 15.47
N SER A 285 1.54 7.20 16.48
CA SER A 285 2.46 6.52 17.40
C SER A 285 1.78 5.39 18.20
N GLU A 286 0.53 5.58 18.61
CA GLU A 286 -0.24 4.56 19.32
C GLU A 286 -0.64 3.43 18.39
N ARG A 287 -1.14 3.74 17.19
CA ARG A 287 -1.46 2.73 16.17
C ARG A 287 -0.21 1.92 15.78
N ARG A 288 0.94 2.58 15.68
CA ARG A 288 2.22 1.92 15.42
C ARG A 288 2.63 0.98 16.57
N GLN A 289 2.43 1.40 17.83
CA GLN A 289 2.70 0.53 18.98
C GLN A 289 1.79 -0.70 18.96
N MET A 290 0.49 -0.54 18.69
CA MET A 290 -0.42 -1.68 18.58
C MET A 290 -0.03 -2.66 17.46
N LYS A 291 0.50 -2.16 16.33
CA LYS A 291 1.07 -3.02 15.27
C LYS A 291 2.31 -3.79 15.76
N LEU A 292 3.20 -3.15 16.52
CA LEU A 292 4.36 -3.81 17.13
C LEU A 292 3.92 -4.90 18.12
N ASP A 293 2.91 -4.62 18.95
CA ASP A 293 2.41 -5.56 19.95
C ASP A 293 1.75 -6.80 19.32
N ALA A 294 1.32 -6.70 18.06
CA ALA A 294 0.75 -7.81 17.29
C ALA A 294 1.81 -8.75 16.69
N LEU A 295 3.09 -8.38 16.72
CA LEU A 295 4.18 -9.22 16.21
C LEU A 295 4.55 -10.31 17.21
N HIS A 296 4.96 -11.47 16.70
CA HIS A 296 5.53 -12.54 17.48
C HIS A 296 7.06 -12.43 17.49
N TYR A 297 7.62 -12.23 18.67
CA TYR A 297 9.07 -12.14 18.85
C TYR A 297 9.64 -13.53 19.21
N ALA A 298 10.82 -13.86 18.68
CA ALA A 298 11.59 -14.99 19.16
C ALA A 298 12.14 -14.66 20.56
N GLU A 299 12.12 -15.63 21.49
CA GLU A 299 12.72 -15.51 22.81
C GLU A 299 14.25 -15.65 22.74
#